data_3847aa5dabb36907ba4b012f79af5ca2
#
_entry.id   3847aa5dabb36907ba4b012f79af5ca2
#
_cell.length_a   1.000
_cell.length_b   1.000
_cell.length_c   1.000
_cell.angle_alpha   90.00
_cell.angle_beta   90.00
_cell.angle_gamma   90.00
#
_symmetry.space_group_name_H-M   'P 1'
#
loop_
_entity.id
_entity.type
_entity.pdbx_description
1 polymer ?
#
loop_
_entity_poly.entity_id
_entity_poly.type
_entity_poly.pdbx_seq_one_letter_code
_entity_poly.pdbx_strand_id
1 'polypeptide(L)'
;KLLEPITRLSKAMKEVSQGDFEQHLETNSRIAEVGESYQSFNVMTKELRATEVLQMDFVSNVSHEFKTPINAIEGYTMLLQGEELSQEQEGYVEKILFNTKRLSGLVGNILLLSKLENQNIPMKKTKYRLDEQIRQAFLSLESKWTEKEIGFQVELEEVKYTGNEGLLMHIWMNLLDNAIKFSPAKGTITMFLKQEKNSVKFIVEDEGPGIEEDVKTRIFDKFYQVDGSHKAEGNGLGLALVKRIVDLSLIHI
;
A
#
# COMPACT_ATOMS: atom_id res chain seq x y z
N LYS A 1 42.32 -0.54 18.96
CA LYS A 1 42.44 -1.94 18.48
C LYS A 1 41.56 -2.92 19.25
N LEU A 2 41.40 -2.84 20.59
CA LEU A 2 40.57 -3.75 21.39
C LEU A 2 39.07 -3.54 21.17
N LEU A 3 38.58 -2.35 20.87
CA LEU A 3 37.16 -2.01 20.65
C LEU A 3 36.74 -2.15 19.19
N GLU A 4 37.64 -2.27 18.25
CA GLU A 4 37.34 -2.35 16.82
C GLU A 4 36.39 -3.51 16.44
N PRO A 5 36.56 -4.73 16.97
CA PRO A 5 35.65 -5.82 16.71
C PRO A 5 34.21 -5.56 17.19
N ILE A 6 34.09 -4.93 18.38
CA ILE A 6 32.78 -4.57 18.95
C ILE A 6 32.10 -3.51 18.09
N THR A 7 32.85 -2.54 17.60
CA THR A 7 32.33 -1.49 16.70
C THR A 7 31.85 -2.08 15.37
N ARG A 8 32.57 -3.06 14.81
CA ARG A 8 32.15 -3.77 13.59
C ARG A 8 30.87 -4.55 13.81
N LEU A 9 30.77 -5.29 14.90
CA LEU A 9 29.56 -6.05 15.26
C LEU A 9 28.37 -5.10 15.45
N SER A 10 28.57 -4.00 16.20
CA SER A 10 27.52 -3.00 16.44
C SER A 10 27.03 -2.36 15.13
N LYS A 11 27.93 -2.06 14.20
CA LYS A 11 27.55 -1.54 12.88
C LYS A 11 26.75 -2.56 12.08
N ALA A 12 27.22 -3.79 11.98
CA ALA A 12 26.53 -4.85 11.27
C ALA A 12 25.13 -5.15 11.89
N MET A 13 25.02 -5.16 13.22
CA MET A 13 23.75 -5.28 13.91
C MET A 13 22.78 -4.14 13.57
N LYS A 14 23.28 -2.93 13.42
CA LYS A 14 22.48 -1.77 13.02
C LYS A 14 21.96 -1.93 11.59
N GLU A 15 22.77 -2.40 10.67
CA GLU A 15 22.36 -2.66 9.27
C GLU A 15 21.32 -3.79 9.19
N VAL A 16 21.51 -4.87 9.98
CA VAL A 16 20.50 -5.94 10.11
C VAL A 16 19.19 -5.41 10.70
N SER A 17 19.24 -4.51 11.67
CA SER A 17 18.03 -3.90 12.23
C SER A 17 17.26 -3.02 11.23
N GLN A 18 17.90 -2.63 10.14
CA GLN A 18 17.32 -1.86 9.03
C GLN A 18 16.86 -2.78 7.86
N GLY A 19 16.94 -4.11 8.05
CA GLY A 19 16.51 -5.10 7.07
C GLY A 19 17.59 -5.57 6.10
N ASP A 20 18.86 -5.19 6.28
CA ASP A 20 19.96 -5.71 5.49
C ASP A 20 20.51 -7.01 6.12
N PHE A 21 19.93 -8.15 5.72
CA PHE A 21 20.34 -9.48 6.18
C PHE A 21 21.50 -10.09 5.36
N GLU A 22 22.11 -9.34 4.42
CA GLU A 22 23.28 -9.80 3.68
C GLU A 22 24.59 -9.60 4.43
N GLN A 23 24.54 -8.99 5.61
CA GLN A 23 25.69 -8.73 6.45
C GLN A 23 26.39 -10.01 6.89
N HIS A 24 27.70 -10.06 6.68
CA HIS A 24 28.57 -11.18 7.08
C HIS A 24 29.84 -10.64 7.73
N LEU A 25 30.21 -11.18 8.88
CA LEU A 25 31.42 -10.85 9.61
C LEU A 25 32.44 -11.97 9.48
N GLU A 26 33.69 -11.62 9.13
CA GLU A 26 34.77 -12.58 9.05
C GLU A 26 35.15 -13.10 10.45
N THR A 27 35.01 -14.42 10.65
CA THR A 27 35.22 -15.07 11.96
C THR A 27 36.69 -15.27 12.33
N ASN A 28 37.63 -14.83 11.50
CA ASN A 28 39.06 -15.01 11.73
C ASN A 28 39.62 -14.01 12.76
N SER A 29 39.13 -14.10 14.01
CA SER A 29 39.57 -13.26 15.13
C SER A 29 40.62 -13.96 15.97
N ARG A 30 41.61 -13.19 16.46
CA ARG A 30 42.60 -13.68 17.42
C ARG A 30 42.03 -13.87 18.84
N ILE A 31 40.87 -13.33 19.10
CA ILE A 31 40.14 -13.41 20.37
C ILE A 31 38.98 -14.40 20.16
N ALA A 32 39.00 -15.51 20.87
CA ALA A 32 38.03 -16.59 20.69
C ALA A 32 36.58 -16.14 20.87
N GLU A 33 36.30 -15.34 21.89
CA GLU A 33 34.96 -14.82 22.20
C GLU A 33 34.41 -13.89 21.11
N VAL A 34 35.29 -13.13 20.44
CA VAL A 34 34.89 -12.30 19.28
C VAL A 34 34.53 -13.17 18.10
N GLY A 35 35.36 -14.22 17.83
CA GLY A 35 35.09 -15.17 16.76
C GLY A 35 33.77 -15.90 16.95
N GLU A 36 33.46 -16.34 18.16
CA GLU A 36 32.20 -16.98 18.51
C GLU A 36 31.00 -16.03 18.37
N SER A 37 31.15 -14.76 18.81
CA SER A 37 30.13 -13.74 18.63
C SER A 37 29.84 -13.45 17.15
N TYR A 38 30.86 -13.38 16.30
CA TYR A 38 30.71 -13.20 14.87
C TYR A 38 30.05 -14.40 14.19
N GLN A 39 30.42 -15.61 14.62
CA GLN A 39 29.80 -16.84 14.12
C GLN A 39 28.30 -16.88 14.49
N SER A 40 27.95 -16.57 15.73
CA SER A 40 26.57 -16.50 16.20
C SER A 40 25.76 -15.44 15.43
N PHE A 41 26.35 -14.27 15.18
CA PHE A 41 25.76 -13.22 14.37
C PHE A 41 25.49 -13.71 12.94
N ASN A 42 26.47 -14.36 12.29
CA ASN A 42 26.32 -14.85 10.91
C ASN A 42 25.26 -15.96 10.81
N VAL A 43 25.14 -16.83 11.81
CA VAL A 43 24.05 -17.83 11.87
C VAL A 43 22.70 -17.13 11.97
N MET A 44 22.57 -16.16 12.88
CA MET A 44 21.33 -15.40 13.06
C MET A 44 20.92 -14.65 11.78
N THR A 45 21.84 -13.99 11.10
CA THR A 45 21.54 -13.28 9.85
C THR A 45 21.13 -14.23 8.72
N LYS A 46 21.76 -15.40 8.65
CA LYS A 46 21.40 -16.46 7.70
C LYS A 46 19.97 -16.98 7.94
N GLU A 47 19.59 -17.22 9.19
CA GLU A 47 18.23 -17.68 9.56
C GLU A 47 17.18 -16.58 9.29
N LEU A 48 17.49 -15.31 9.59
CA LEU A 48 16.62 -14.19 9.28
C LEU A 48 16.39 -14.07 7.77
N ARG A 49 17.46 -14.16 6.98
CA ARG A 49 17.37 -14.14 5.52
C ARG A 49 16.56 -15.31 4.96
N ALA A 50 16.76 -16.52 5.49
CA ALA A 50 15.97 -17.69 5.08
C ALA A 50 14.49 -17.51 5.38
N THR A 51 14.16 -16.95 6.55
CA THR A 51 12.78 -16.62 6.94
C THR A 51 12.17 -15.56 6.02
N GLU A 52 12.92 -14.53 5.66
CA GLU A 52 12.48 -13.48 4.73
C GLU A 52 12.16 -14.06 3.34
N VAL A 53 13.05 -14.90 2.80
CA VAL A 53 12.85 -15.57 1.49
C VAL A 53 11.60 -16.45 1.53
N LEU A 54 11.43 -17.27 2.57
CA LEU A 54 10.24 -18.11 2.73
C LEU A 54 8.96 -17.28 2.82
N GLN A 55 9.01 -16.16 3.54
CA GLN A 55 7.86 -15.25 3.65
C GLN A 55 7.50 -14.61 2.31
N MET A 56 8.50 -14.24 1.49
CA MET A 56 8.30 -13.70 0.15
C MET A 56 7.70 -14.73 -0.81
N ASP A 57 8.25 -15.93 -0.83
CA ASP A 57 7.76 -17.02 -1.67
C ASP A 57 6.33 -17.40 -1.27
N PHE A 58 6.05 -17.47 0.04
CA PHE A 58 4.70 -17.69 0.55
C PHE A 58 3.73 -16.62 0.06
N VAL A 59 4.06 -15.33 0.24
CA VAL A 59 3.22 -14.22 -0.20
C VAL A 59 3.00 -14.23 -1.71
N SER A 60 4.04 -14.54 -2.50
CA SER A 60 3.94 -14.62 -3.96
C SER A 60 3.04 -15.78 -4.41
N ASN A 61 3.25 -16.96 -3.84
CA ASN A 61 2.47 -18.17 -4.17
C ASN A 61 1.00 -18.00 -3.76
N VAL A 62 0.76 -17.53 -2.54
CA VAL A 62 -0.60 -17.22 -2.05
C VAL A 62 -1.30 -16.23 -2.96
N SER A 63 -0.58 -15.24 -3.52
CA SER A 63 -1.14 -14.31 -4.50
C SER A 63 -1.74 -15.00 -5.71
N HIS A 64 -0.98 -15.92 -6.30
CA HIS A 64 -1.40 -16.66 -7.49
C HIS A 64 -2.54 -17.62 -7.17
N GLU A 65 -2.44 -18.33 -6.04
CA GLU A 65 -3.45 -19.30 -5.60
C GLU A 65 -4.82 -18.66 -5.29
N PHE A 66 -4.84 -17.39 -4.81
CA PHE A 66 -6.10 -16.67 -4.62
C PHE A 66 -6.63 -16.01 -5.88
N LYS A 67 -5.78 -15.46 -6.74
CA LYS A 67 -6.24 -14.80 -7.98
C LYS A 67 -6.95 -15.75 -8.92
N THR A 68 -6.47 -16.99 -9.03
CA THR A 68 -7.04 -17.98 -9.95
C THR A 68 -8.51 -18.30 -9.68
N PRO A 69 -8.93 -18.73 -8.45
CA PRO A 69 -10.33 -18.98 -8.15
C PRO A 69 -11.19 -17.71 -8.18
N ILE A 70 -10.65 -16.56 -7.76
CA ILE A 70 -11.38 -15.29 -7.81
C ILE A 70 -11.70 -14.93 -9.27
N ASN A 71 -10.72 -14.98 -10.17
CA ASN A 71 -10.91 -14.70 -11.59
C ASN A 71 -11.90 -15.71 -12.25
N ALA A 72 -11.88 -16.98 -11.82
CA ALA A 72 -12.83 -17.98 -12.30
C ALA A 72 -14.27 -17.63 -11.87
N ILE A 73 -14.49 -17.27 -10.58
CA ILE A 73 -15.79 -16.84 -10.08
C ILE A 73 -16.27 -15.59 -10.84
N GLU A 74 -15.40 -14.59 -11.02
CA GLU A 74 -15.72 -13.38 -11.77
C GLU A 74 -16.10 -13.71 -13.22
N GLY A 75 -15.31 -14.54 -13.90
CA GLY A 75 -15.55 -14.95 -15.28
C GLY A 75 -16.87 -15.70 -15.46
N TYR A 76 -17.15 -16.70 -14.61
CA TYR A 76 -18.43 -17.43 -14.68
C TYR A 76 -19.63 -16.52 -14.35
N THR A 77 -19.47 -15.59 -13.43
CA THR A 77 -20.53 -14.64 -13.07
C THR A 77 -20.82 -13.66 -14.22
N MET A 78 -19.77 -13.22 -14.94
CA MET A 78 -19.92 -12.39 -16.16
C MET A 78 -20.62 -13.16 -17.28
N LEU A 79 -20.35 -14.45 -17.44
CA LEU A 79 -21.06 -15.27 -18.42
C LEU A 79 -22.53 -15.39 -18.08
N LEU A 80 -22.88 -15.55 -16.80
CA LEU A 80 -24.26 -15.56 -16.36
C LEU A 80 -25.01 -14.26 -16.65
N GLN A 81 -24.34 -13.10 -16.61
CA GLN A 81 -24.94 -11.80 -16.95
C GLN A 81 -25.36 -11.70 -18.43
N GLY A 82 -24.78 -12.53 -19.32
CA GLY A 82 -25.13 -12.61 -20.74
C GLY A 82 -26.37 -13.47 -21.04
N GLU A 83 -26.92 -14.16 -20.04
CA GLU A 83 -28.08 -15.04 -20.18
C GLU A 83 -29.40 -14.35 -19.77
N GLU A 84 -30.55 -14.89 -20.17
CA GLU A 84 -31.85 -14.41 -19.70
C GLU A 84 -32.05 -14.82 -18.23
N LEU A 85 -31.78 -13.87 -17.32
CA LEU A 85 -31.94 -14.06 -15.88
C LEU A 85 -33.24 -13.43 -15.38
N SER A 86 -33.81 -14.00 -14.32
CA SER A 86 -34.84 -13.31 -13.57
C SER A 86 -34.26 -12.14 -12.79
N GLN A 87 -35.05 -11.14 -12.45
CA GLN A 87 -34.62 -9.97 -11.67
C GLN A 87 -33.96 -10.37 -10.34
N GLU A 88 -34.40 -11.45 -9.71
CA GLU A 88 -33.80 -11.98 -8.49
C GLU A 88 -32.40 -12.59 -8.76
N GLN A 89 -32.24 -13.30 -9.85
CA GLN A 89 -30.98 -13.90 -10.29
C GLN A 89 -29.96 -12.79 -10.67
N GLU A 90 -30.38 -11.75 -11.39
CA GLU A 90 -29.57 -10.58 -11.68
C GLU A 90 -29.00 -9.97 -10.37
N GLY A 91 -29.87 -9.79 -9.37
CA GLY A 91 -29.43 -9.27 -8.07
C GLY A 91 -28.43 -10.19 -7.35
N TYR A 92 -28.50 -11.51 -7.52
CA TYR A 92 -27.50 -12.43 -6.99
C TYR A 92 -26.18 -12.33 -7.75
N VAL A 93 -26.22 -12.26 -9.07
CA VAL A 93 -25.04 -12.10 -9.93
C VAL A 93 -24.29 -10.81 -9.60
N GLU A 94 -24.99 -9.70 -9.46
CA GLU A 94 -24.39 -8.42 -9.05
C GLU A 94 -23.70 -8.51 -7.68
N LYS A 95 -24.34 -9.15 -6.70
CA LYS A 95 -23.75 -9.35 -5.37
C LYS A 95 -22.52 -10.25 -5.42
N ILE A 96 -22.50 -11.28 -6.24
CA ILE A 96 -21.33 -12.16 -6.41
C ILE A 96 -20.18 -11.35 -7.02
N LEU A 97 -20.43 -10.61 -8.10
CA LEU A 97 -19.41 -9.77 -8.75
C LEU A 97 -18.84 -8.71 -7.78
N PHE A 98 -19.72 -8.04 -7.04
CA PHE A 98 -19.30 -7.05 -6.05
C PHE A 98 -18.36 -7.66 -4.99
N ASN A 99 -18.75 -8.82 -4.40
CA ASN A 99 -17.93 -9.46 -3.38
C ASN A 99 -16.62 -10.04 -3.94
N THR A 100 -16.65 -10.55 -5.17
CA THR A 100 -15.44 -11.07 -5.84
C THR A 100 -14.43 -9.95 -6.12
N LYS A 101 -14.88 -8.81 -6.65
CA LYS A 101 -14.04 -7.62 -6.83
C LYS A 101 -13.47 -7.09 -5.51
N ARG A 102 -14.32 -7.05 -4.46
CA ARG A 102 -13.88 -6.66 -3.12
C ARG A 102 -12.78 -7.59 -2.56
N LEU A 103 -12.97 -8.90 -2.72
CA LEU A 103 -11.99 -9.90 -2.29
C LEU A 103 -10.68 -9.80 -3.07
N SER A 104 -10.74 -9.62 -4.39
CA SER A 104 -9.58 -9.40 -5.24
C SER A 104 -8.78 -8.17 -4.81
N GLY A 105 -9.45 -7.06 -4.55
CA GLY A 105 -8.81 -5.83 -4.05
C GLY A 105 -8.16 -6.00 -2.68
N LEU A 106 -8.84 -6.72 -1.75
CA LEU A 106 -8.31 -7.00 -0.42
C LEU A 106 -7.04 -7.85 -0.49
N VAL A 107 -7.08 -8.95 -1.24
CA VAL A 107 -5.91 -9.81 -1.47
C VAL A 107 -4.78 -8.99 -2.10
N GLY A 108 -5.06 -8.19 -3.14
CA GLY A 108 -4.08 -7.33 -3.80
C GLY A 108 -3.39 -6.37 -2.82
N ASN A 109 -4.16 -5.72 -1.95
CA ASN A 109 -3.63 -4.78 -0.96
C ASN A 109 -2.78 -5.48 0.11
N ILE A 110 -3.20 -6.65 0.63
CA ILE A 110 -2.41 -7.45 1.57
C ILE A 110 -1.05 -7.80 0.97
N LEU A 111 -1.05 -8.26 -0.27
CA LEU A 111 0.15 -8.70 -0.96
C LEU A 111 1.10 -7.54 -1.27
N LEU A 112 0.55 -6.40 -1.71
CA LEU A 112 1.34 -5.20 -1.93
C LEU A 112 1.95 -4.70 -0.61
N LEU A 113 1.15 -4.64 0.46
CA LEU A 113 1.63 -4.24 1.78
C LEU A 113 2.74 -5.16 2.29
N SER A 114 2.57 -6.48 2.17
CA SER A 114 3.59 -7.46 2.55
C SER A 114 4.89 -7.28 1.75
N LYS A 115 4.82 -7.06 0.43
CA LYS A 115 5.99 -6.76 -0.39
C LYS A 115 6.69 -5.46 0.01
N LEU A 116 5.93 -4.44 0.36
CA LEU A 116 6.47 -3.15 0.81
C LEU A 116 7.11 -3.25 2.21
N GLU A 117 6.60 -4.09 3.09
CA GLU A 117 7.16 -4.32 4.43
C GLU A 117 8.51 -5.02 4.37
N ASN A 118 8.66 -5.96 3.47
CA ASN A 118 9.89 -6.73 3.26
C ASN A 118 10.91 -6.02 2.37
N GLN A 119 10.73 -4.74 2.04
CA GLN A 119 11.62 -3.90 1.22
C GLN A 119 11.99 -4.49 -0.17
N ASN A 120 11.23 -5.46 -0.67
CA ASN A 120 11.57 -6.24 -1.86
C ASN A 120 10.98 -5.72 -3.18
N ILE A 121 10.51 -4.48 -3.19
CA ILE A 121 10.09 -3.84 -4.45
C ILE A 121 11.28 -3.05 -4.99
N PRO A 122 11.80 -3.40 -6.18
CA PRO A 122 12.78 -2.56 -6.84
C PRO A 122 12.18 -1.18 -7.04
N MET A 123 12.69 -0.18 -6.33
CA MET A 123 12.25 1.22 -6.43
C MET A 123 12.76 1.83 -7.75
N LYS A 124 12.29 1.28 -8.89
CA LYS A 124 12.60 1.89 -10.18
C LYS A 124 11.94 3.27 -10.23
N LYS A 125 12.76 4.31 -10.08
CA LYS A 125 12.30 5.69 -10.16
C LYS A 125 12.34 6.16 -11.62
N THR A 126 11.23 6.71 -12.09
CA THR A 126 11.08 7.34 -13.41
C THR A 126 10.70 8.80 -13.25
N LYS A 127 11.01 9.62 -14.24
CA LYS A 127 10.59 11.02 -14.28
C LYS A 127 9.29 11.13 -15.07
N TYR A 128 8.24 11.67 -14.47
CA TYR A 128 6.91 11.77 -15.05
C TYR A 128 6.16 13.02 -14.56
N ARG A 129 5.00 13.29 -15.13
CA ARG A 129 4.07 14.36 -14.77
C ARG A 129 3.17 13.90 -13.63
N LEU A 130 3.38 14.43 -12.43
CA LEU A 130 2.61 14.06 -11.25
C LEU A 130 1.15 14.55 -11.32
N ASP A 131 0.94 15.76 -11.81
CA ASP A 131 -0.38 16.34 -12.03
C ASP A 131 -1.22 15.48 -12.98
N GLU A 132 -0.61 14.96 -14.04
CA GLU A 132 -1.29 14.11 -15.01
C GLU A 132 -1.65 12.75 -14.39
N GLN A 133 -0.76 12.18 -13.58
CA GLN A 133 -1.05 10.94 -12.86
C GLN A 133 -2.22 11.09 -11.89
N ILE A 134 -2.29 12.22 -11.15
CA ILE A 134 -3.42 12.52 -10.26
C ILE A 134 -4.72 12.67 -11.06
N ARG A 135 -4.68 13.33 -12.24
CA ARG A 135 -5.85 13.42 -13.14
C ARG A 135 -6.33 12.06 -13.61
N GLN A 136 -5.42 11.16 -13.97
CA GLN A 136 -5.77 9.80 -14.37
C GLN A 136 -6.41 9.02 -13.22
N ALA A 137 -5.87 9.12 -12.00
CA ALA A 137 -6.47 8.52 -10.82
C ALA A 137 -7.89 9.06 -10.58
N PHE A 138 -8.06 10.37 -10.65
CA PHE A 138 -9.36 11.04 -10.51
C PHE A 138 -10.37 10.56 -11.55
N LEU A 139 -10.01 10.57 -12.84
CA LEU A 139 -10.88 10.15 -13.93
C LEU A 139 -11.26 8.66 -13.83
N SER A 140 -10.38 7.81 -13.33
CA SER A 140 -10.70 6.39 -13.12
C SER A 140 -11.80 6.14 -12.10
N LEU A 141 -12.14 7.14 -11.28
CA LEU A 141 -13.21 7.09 -10.27
C LEU A 141 -14.49 7.79 -10.73
N GLU A 142 -14.59 8.16 -12.02
CA GLU A 142 -15.69 8.97 -12.58
C GLU A 142 -17.08 8.41 -12.25
N SER A 143 -17.29 7.10 -12.40
CA SER A 143 -18.58 6.48 -12.10
C SER A 143 -19.03 6.70 -10.66
N LYS A 144 -18.11 6.64 -9.69
CA LYS A 144 -18.40 6.77 -8.26
C LYS A 144 -18.81 8.19 -7.87
N TRP A 145 -18.07 9.18 -8.35
CA TRP A 145 -18.40 10.56 -7.99
C TRP A 145 -19.57 11.11 -8.81
N THR A 146 -19.81 10.62 -10.01
CA THR A 146 -20.99 10.94 -10.82
C THR A 146 -22.27 10.40 -10.16
N GLU A 147 -22.25 9.16 -9.69
CA GLU A 147 -23.37 8.54 -8.97
C GLU A 147 -23.77 9.34 -7.73
N LYS A 148 -22.81 9.92 -7.02
CA LYS A 148 -23.05 10.78 -5.84
C LYS A 148 -23.29 12.25 -6.18
N GLU A 149 -23.23 12.65 -7.45
CA GLU A 149 -23.33 14.05 -7.91
C GLU A 149 -22.31 14.98 -7.20
N ILE A 150 -21.07 14.50 -6.94
CA ILE A 150 -20.05 15.27 -6.22
C ILE A 150 -19.48 16.36 -7.14
N GLY A 151 -19.41 17.60 -6.62
CA GLY A 151 -18.72 18.71 -7.26
C GLY A 151 -17.21 18.69 -6.97
N PHE A 152 -16.41 19.25 -7.88
CA PHE A 152 -14.96 19.33 -7.71
C PHE A 152 -14.42 20.74 -7.93
N GLN A 153 -13.47 21.11 -7.07
CA GLN A 153 -12.58 22.25 -7.25
C GLN A 153 -11.16 21.71 -7.42
N VAL A 154 -10.60 21.86 -8.61
CA VAL A 154 -9.33 21.21 -8.99
C VAL A 154 -8.31 22.26 -9.40
N GLU A 155 -7.24 22.39 -8.64
CA GLU A 155 -6.10 23.25 -8.92
C GLU A 155 -4.81 22.43 -8.86
N LEU A 156 -4.34 21.95 -10.00
CA LEU A 156 -3.15 21.12 -10.14
C LEU A 156 -2.09 21.84 -10.96
N GLU A 157 -1.03 22.33 -10.30
CA GLU A 157 0.15 22.86 -10.99
C GLU A 157 0.85 21.76 -11.81
N GLU A 158 1.51 22.12 -12.91
CA GLU A 158 2.35 21.21 -13.68
C GLU A 158 3.60 20.84 -12.87
N VAL A 159 3.68 19.61 -12.38
CA VAL A 159 4.78 19.13 -11.55
C VAL A 159 5.46 17.93 -12.20
N LYS A 160 6.77 18.05 -12.47
CA LYS A 160 7.62 16.90 -12.86
C LYS A 160 8.24 16.28 -11.63
N TYR A 161 7.92 15.02 -11.39
CA TYR A 161 8.37 14.25 -10.24
C TYR A 161 9.23 13.06 -10.65
N THR A 162 10.17 12.66 -9.79
CA THR A 162 11.00 11.46 -9.97
C THR A 162 10.70 10.48 -8.86
N GLY A 163 9.99 9.41 -9.16
CA GLY A 163 9.55 8.41 -8.20
C GLY A 163 9.08 7.12 -8.84
N ASN A 164 8.56 6.22 -8.04
CA ASN A 164 7.90 5.01 -8.53
C ASN A 164 6.44 5.32 -8.89
N GLU A 165 6.17 5.47 -10.18
CA GLU A 165 4.86 5.85 -10.72
C GLU A 165 3.76 4.89 -10.27
N GLY A 166 4.01 3.57 -10.31
CA GLY A 166 3.02 2.57 -9.92
C GLY A 166 2.64 2.66 -8.44
N LEU A 167 3.62 2.85 -7.55
CA LEU A 167 3.34 2.97 -6.12
C LEU A 167 2.60 4.27 -5.78
N LEU A 168 2.98 5.39 -6.40
CA LEU A 168 2.30 6.65 -6.14
C LEU A 168 0.84 6.64 -6.63
N MET A 169 0.55 5.94 -7.71
CA MET A 169 -0.84 5.74 -8.17
C MET A 169 -1.72 5.15 -7.07
N HIS A 170 -1.20 4.21 -6.26
CA HIS A 170 -1.95 3.66 -5.13
C HIS A 170 -2.26 4.71 -4.05
N ILE A 171 -1.38 5.70 -3.85
CA ILE A 171 -1.67 6.81 -2.92
C ILE A 171 -2.88 7.60 -3.41
N TRP A 172 -2.82 8.06 -4.67
CA TRP A 172 -3.90 8.89 -5.23
C TRP A 172 -5.24 8.17 -5.26
N MET A 173 -5.23 6.91 -5.69
CA MET A 173 -6.44 6.08 -5.72
C MET A 173 -7.06 5.92 -4.32
N ASN A 174 -6.25 5.64 -3.30
CA ASN A 174 -6.78 5.46 -1.93
C ASN A 174 -7.29 6.78 -1.33
N LEU A 175 -6.57 7.89 -1.53
CA LEU A 175 -6.99 9.18 -0.98
C LEU A 175 -8.26 9.69 -1.67
N LEU A 176 -8.31 9.64 -3.01
CA LEU A 176 -9.48 10.09 -3.77
C LEU A 176 -10.70 9.19 -3.56
N ASP A 177 -10.52 7.88 -3.52
CA ASP A 177 -11.62 6.94 -3.24
C ASP A 177 -12.20 7.17 -1.83
N ASN A 178 -11.35 7.42 -0.83
CA ASN A 178 -11.80 7.78 0.51
C ASN A 178 -12.56 9.11 0.53
N ALA A 179 -12.05 10.16 -0.11
CA ALA A 179 -12.74 11.45 -0.20
C ALA A 179 -14.12 11.31 -0.85
N ILE A 180 -14.23 10.60 -1.97
CA ILE A 180 -15.52 10.33 -2.63
C ILE A 180 -16.45 9.52 -1.73
N LYS A 181 -15.92 8.49 -1.07
CA LYS A 181 -16.69 7.60 -0.21
C LYS A 181 -17.31 8.32 0.96
N PHE A 182 -16.54 9.17 1.66
CA PHE A 182 -16.99 9.85 2.88
C PHE A 182 -17.68 11.18 2.64
N SER A 183 -17.53 11.80 1.47
CA SER A 183 -18.32 12.96 1.08
C SER A 183 -19.82 12.66 1.07
N PRO A 184 -20.66 13.60 1.50
CA PRO A 184 -22.11 13.51 1.30
C PRO A 184 -22.45 13.58 -0.20
N ALA A 185 -23.64 13.10 -0.57
CA ALA A 185 -24.16 13.32 -1.91
C ALA A 185 -24.29 14.83 -2.20
N LYS A 186 -23.91 15.26 -3.40
CA LYS A 186 -23.82 16.67 -3.84
C LYS A 186 -22.83 17.52 -3.06
N GLY A 187 -21.94 16.89 -2.29
CA GLY A 187 -20.83 17.57 -1.61
C GLY A 187 -19.75 18.01 -2.61
N THR A 188 -18.75 18.72 -2.11
CA THR A 188 -17.62 19.22 -2.88
C THR A 188 -16.33 18.61 -2.39
N ILE A 189 -15.47 18.18 -3.32
CA ILE A 189 -14.10 17.76 -3.03
C ILE A 189 -13.14 18.76 -3.66
N THR A 190 -12.21 19.28 -2.86
CA THR A 190 -11.16 20.18 -3.33
C THR A 190 -9.84 19.41 -3.50
N MET A 191 -9.18 19.55 -4.63
CA MET A 191 -7.88 18.99 -4.91
C MET A 191 -6.89 20.10 -5.27
N PHE A 192 -5.76 20.09 -4.58
CA PHE A 192 -4.72 21.09 -4.77
C PHE A 192 -3.35 20.44 -4.87
N LEU A 193 -2.58 20.75 -5.92
CA LEU A 193 -1.19 20.31 -6.10
C LEU A 193 -0.32 21.52 -6.35
N LYS A 194 0.75 21.66 -5.55
CA LYS A 194 1.70 22.76 -5.67
C LYS A 194 3.14 22.28 -5.54
N GLN A 195 4.00 22.84 -6.40
CA GLN A 195 5.45 22.71 -6.26
C GLN A 195 5.96 23.71 -5.23
N GLU A 196 6.62 23.23 -4.19
CA GLU A 196 7.36 24.04 -3.23
C GLU A 196 8.87 23.95 -3.53
N LYS A 197 9.72 24.75 -2.84
CA LYS A 197 11.16 24.82 -3.15
C LYS A 197 11.85 23.45 -3.18
N ASN A 198 11.55 22.57 -2.22
CA ASN A 198 12.18 21.25 -2.09
C ASN A 198 11.17 20.11 -1.93
N SER A 199 9.88 20.38 -2.03
CA SER A 199 8.80 19.42 -1.83
C SER A 199 7.66 19.64 -2.83
N VAL A 200 6.78 18.68 -2.89
CA VAL A 200 5.51 18.78 -3.62
C VAL A 200 4.41 18.57 -2.59
N LYS A 201 3.45 19.49 -2.56
CA LYS A 201 2.30 19.40 -1.66
C LYS A 201 1.06 19.03 -2.45
N PHE A 202 0.41 17.94 -2.07
CA PHE A 202 -0.90 17.55 -2.57
C PHE A 202 -1.90 17.53 -1.41
N ILE A 203 -3.04 18.15 -1.62
CA ILE A 203 -4.13 18.25 -0.64
C ILE A 203 -5.40 17.74 -1.30
N VAL A 204 -6.14 16.92 -0.57
CA VAL A 204 -7.53 16.54 -0.87
C VAL A 204 -8.37 16.89 0.34
N GLU A 205 -9.39 17.71 0.14
CA GLU A 205 -10.33 18.09 1.18
C GLU A 205 -11.73 17.64 0.77
N ASP A 206 -12.44 16.98 1.67
CA ASP A 206 -13.81 16.52 1.50
C ASP A 206 -14.75 17.16 2.54
N GLU A 207 -16.04 17.17 2.26
CA GLU A 207 -17.08 17.65 3.17
C GLU A 207 -17.68 16.51 4.04
N GLY A 208 -16.91 15.46 4.28
CA GLY A 208 -17.32 14.32 5.10
C GLY A 208 -17.43 14.64 6.59
N PRO A 209 -17.72 13.63 7.43
CA PRO A 209 -17.90 13.82 8.87
C PRO A 209 -16.60 14.19 9.61
N GLY A 210 -15.47 14.20 8.92
CA GLY A 210 -14.17 14.41 9.52
C GLY A 210 -13.67 13.20 10.33
N ILE A 211 -12.56 13.39 11.04
CA ILE A 211 -11.91 12.35 11.84
C ILE A 211 -11.69 12.90 13.24
N GLU A 212 -12.22 12.19 14.25
CA GLU A 212 -12.03 12.54 15.65
C GLU A 212 -10.56 12.48 16.06
N GLU A 213 -10.13 13.34 16.97
CA GLU A 213 -8.72 13.52 17.32
C GLU A 213 -8.08 12.26 17.91
N ASP A 214 -8.84 11.52 18.71
CA ASP A 214 -8.38 10.27 19.37
C ASP A 214 -8.17 9.11 18.40
N VAL A 215 -8.80 9.13 17.23
CA VAL A 215 -8.65 8.07 16.22
C VAL A 215 -7.66 8.42 15.09
N LYS A 216 -7.23 9.67 14.98
CA LYS A 216 -6.31 10.15 13.93
C LYS A 216 -5.01 9.34 13.83
N THR A 217 -4.47 8.90 14.94
CA THR A 217 -3.26 8.07 14.98
C THR A 217 -3.52 6.65 14.49
N ARG A 218 -4.75 6.16 14.63
CA ARG A 218 -5.14 4.78 14.35
C ARG A 218 -5.68 4.56 12.93
N ILE A 219 -6.07 5.63 12.21
CA ILE A 219 -6.58 5.48 10.83
C ILE A 219 -5.58 4.87 9.86
N PHE A 220 -4.29 4.88 10.20
CA PHE A 220 -3.22 4.25 9.44
C PHE A 220 -2.92 2.82 9.89
N ASP A 221 -3.59 2.30 10.93
CA ASP A 221 -3.44 0.93 11.36
C ASP A 221 -4.12 -0.03 10.37
N LYS A 222 -3.51 -1.21 10.18
CA LYS A 222 -4.07 -2.24 9.29
C LYS A 222 -5.43 -2.70 9.80
N PHE A 223 -6.40 -2.81 8.88
CA PHE A 223 -7.77 -3.26 9.17
C PHE A 223 -8.58 -2.36 10.10
N TYR A 224 -8.05 -1.20 10.49
CA TYR A 224 -8.78 -0.26 11.32
C TYR A 224 -9.88 0.47 10.53
N GLN A 225 -11.06 0.58 11.13
CA GLN A 225 -12.21 1.33 10.63
C GLN A 225 -12.87 2.02 11.82
N VAL A 226 -13.27 3.29 11.63
CA VAL A 226 -13.88 4.10 12.70
C VAL A 226 -15.22 3.53 13.14
N ASP A 227 -16.04 3.09 12.18
CA ASP A 227 -17.28 2.39 12.45
C ASP A 227 -17.06 0.87 12.42
N GLY A 228 -17.18 0.21 13.57
CA GLY A 228 -17.19 -1.27 13.68
C GLY A 228 -18.38 -1.94 12.98
N SER A 229 -19.28 -1.18 12.36
CA SER A 229 -20.32 -1.72 11.50
C SER A 229 -19.71 -2.14 10.16
N HIS A 230 -19.69 -3.43 9.89
CA HIS A 230 -19.31 -4.02 8.59
C HIS A 230 -20.09 -3.49 7.37
N LYS A 231 -20.88 -2.43 7.55
CA LYS A 231 -21.67 -1.73 6.51
C LYS A 231 -20.87 -0.67 5.75
N ALA A 232 -19.75 -0.17 6.31
CA ALA A 232 -18.92 0.79 5.61
C ALA A 232 -18.10 0.06 4.52
N GLU A 233 -18.23 0.45 3.27
CA GLU A 233 -17.38 -0.02 2.17
C GLU A 233 -15.91 0.22 2.49
N GLY A 234 -15.09 -0.85 2.41
CA GLY A 234 -13.65 -0.75 2.60
C GLY A 234 -13.10 -1.94 3.39
N ASN A 235 -11.80 -2.07 3.43
CA ASN A 235 -11.09 -3.16 4.10
C ASN A 235 -10.10 -2.67 5.18
N GLY A 236 -10.03 -1.37 5.44
CA GLY A 236 -9.11 -0.78 6.42
C GLY A 236 -7.62 -0.90 6.06
N LEU A 237 -7.29 -1.15 4.79
CA LEU A 237 -5.90 -1.29 4.33
C LEU A 237 -5.43 -0.09 3.50
N GLY A 238 -6.33 0.73 2.98
CA GLY A 238 -6.00 1.81 2.06
C GLY A 238 -5.04 2.83 2.67
N LEU A 239 -5.37 3.39 3.83
CA LEU A 239 -4.51 4.38 4.51
C LEU A 239 -3.23 3.76 5.08
N ALA A 240 -3.26 2.51 5.55
CA ALA A 240 -2.06 1.77 5.95
C ALA A 240 -1.08 1.61 4.78
N LEU A 241 -1.60 1.32 3.58
CA LEU A 241 -0.81 1.25 2.36
C LEU A 241 -0.24 2.62 1.96
N VAL A 242 -1.06 3.67 2.02
CA VAL A 242 -0.62 5.06 1.78
C VAL A 242 0.55 5.40 2.69
N LYS A 243 0.41 5.23 4.00
CA LYS A 243 1.48 5.49 4.98
C LYS A 243 2.75 4.73 4.64
N ARG A 244 2.65 3.43 4.34
CA ARG A 244 3.83 2.60 4.02
C ARG A 244 4.54 3.05 2.75
N ILE A 245 3.80 3.42 1.69
CA ILE A 245 4.40 3.93 0.45
C ILE A 245 5.10 5.26 0.70
N VAL A 246 4.49 6.14 1.50
CA VAL A 246 5.05 7.43 1.87
C VAL A 246 6.36 7.27 2.65
N ASP A 247 6.37 6.44 3.68
CA ASP A 247 7.55 6.15 4.49
C ASP A 247 8.74 5.65 3.63
N LEU A 248 8.45 4.80 2.63
CA LEU A 248 9.45 4.26 1.70
C LEU A 248 9.89 5.26 0.63
N SER A 249 9.03 6.19 0.24
CA SER A 249 9.27 7.15 -0.84
C SER A 249 10.03 8.39 -0.35
N LEU A 250 10.24 8.56 0.96
CA LEU A 250 10.72 9.80 1.60
C LEU A 250 9.82 11.01 1.26
N ILE A 251 8.55 10.76 1.00
CA ILE A 251 7.50 11.76 0.84
C ILE A 251 6.93 12.05 2.25
N HIS A 252 6.61 13.31 2.53
CA HIS A 252 5.88 13.68 3.73
C HIS A 252 4.42 13.98 3.34
N ILE A 253 3.49 13.41 4.07
CA ILE A 253 2.05 13.70 4.00
C ILE A 253 1.65 14.51 5.22
#